data_fee0d699f67e342eff51249ac251b4d9
#
_entry.id   fee0d699f67e342eff51249ac251b4d9
#
_cell.length_a   1.000
_cell.length_b   1.000
_cell.length_c   1.000
_cell.angle_alpha   90.00
_cell.angle_beta   90.00
_cell.angle_gamma   90.00
#
_symmetry.space_group_name_H-M   'P 1'
#
loop_
_entity.id
_entity.type
_entity.pdbx_description
1 polymer ?
#
loop_
_entity_poly.entity_id
_entity_poly.type
_entity_poly.pdbx_seq_one_letter_code
_entity_poly.pdbx_strand_id
1 'polypeptide(L)'
;MSLIPRKKTYLKYFMEIIDYNLLDSVSKEAKESPRLRMNYNFHQSLDDKCHRFLNAVEPGTKVEIHRHPTKDESFVLLRGRVRVNTYNDDGTVIESVILCPEEGLYGVDIPKNVWHNVECLESGSVFFECKEGPFVPHEEDGVLRLQQ
;
A
#
# COMPACT_ATOMS: atom_id res chain seq x y z
N MET A 1 -1.76 2.39 -13.92
CA MET A 1 -2.53 2.15 -12.70
C MET A 1 -3.81 2.94 -12.76
N SER A 2 -4.94 2.26 -12.93
CA SER A 2 -6.22 2.94 -12.91
C SER A 2 -6.59 3.23 -11.46
N LEU A 3 -6.26 4.42 -11.01
CA LEU A 3 -6.88 5.01 -9.85
C LEU A 3 -8.24 5.48 -10.31
N ILE A 4 -9.25 4.62 -10.24
CA ILE A 4 -10.63 5.07 -10.37
C ILE A 4 -10.96 5.71 -9.03
N PRO A 5 -10.98 7.05 -8.94
CA PRO A 5 -11.49 7.68 -7.74
C PRO A 5 -12.95 7.27 -7.65
N ARG A 6 -13.31 6.47 -6.66
CA ARG A 6 -14.71 6.33 -6.33
C ARG A 6 -15.24 7.72 -6.13
N LYS A 7 -16.18 8.14 -6.97
CA LYS A 7 -16.90 9.39 -6.75
C LYS A 7 -17.54 9.29 -5.39
N LYS A 8 -16.93 9.93 -4.41
CA LYS A 8 -17.57 10.17 -3.15
C LYS A 8 -18.74 11.09 -3.44
N THR A 9 -19.92 10.52 -3.63
CA THR A 9 -21.18 11.27 -3.65
C THR A 9 -21.52 11.54 -2.19
N TYR A 10 -21.38 12.65 -1.79
CA TYR A 10 -21.14 13.48 -0.83
C TYR A 10 -22.06 13.99 0.05
N LEU A 11 -22.00 13.63 1.17
CA LEU A 11 -22.41 14.49 2.27
C LEU A 11 -21.13 14.96 2.97
N LYS A 12 -20.82 16.20 2.73
CA LYS A 12 -19.62 16.93 3.16
C LYS A 12 -19.26 16.80 4.66
N TYR A 13 -20.06 16.06 5.43
CA TYR A 13 -19.98 15.98 6.87
C TYR A 13 -19.95 14.57 7.46
N PHE A 14 -19.82 13.53 6.64
CA PHE A 14 -19.71 12.18 7.17
C PHE A 14 -18.24 11.74 7.23
N MET A 15 -17.85 11.22 8.40
CA MET A 15 -16.61 10.47 8.48
C MET A 15 -16.78 9.15 7.74
N GLU A 16 -15.72 8.70 7.10
CA GLU A 16 -15.65 7.37 6.52
C GLU A 16 -15.24 6.38 7.59
N ILE A 17 -15.91 5.24 7.63
CA ILE A 17 -15.65 4.18 8.58
C ILE A 17 -14.86 3.08 7.88
N ILE A 18 -13.76 2.68 8.49
CA ILE A 18 -12.99 1.51 8.04
C ILE A 18 -13.52 0.32 8.81
N ASP A 19 -14.34 -0.49 8.16
CA ASP A 19 -15.02 -1.65 8.74
C ASP A 19 -14.91 -2.85 7.81
N TYR A 20 -15.49 -3.98 8.20
CA TYR A 20 -15.48 -5.19 7.39
C TYR A 20 -16.06 -4.97 6.00
N ASN A 21 -17.13 -4.19 5.88
CA ASN A 21 -17.77 -3.95 4.60
C ASN A 21 -16.82 -3.24 3.62
N LEU A 22 -16.09 -2.25 4.10
CA LEU A 22 -15.11 -1.55 3.28
C LEU A 22 -13.95 -2.46 2.90
N LEU A 23 -13.38 -3.19 3.86
CA LEU A 23 -12.27 -4.11 3.58
C LEU A 23 -12.67 -5.20 2.60
N ASP A 24 -13.86 -5.79 2.76
CA ASP A 24 -14.37 -6.84 1.87
C ASP A 24 -14.62 -6.30 0.46
N SER A 25 -15.14 -5.09 0.34
CA SER A 25 -15.37 -4.43 -0.94
C SER A 25 -14.06 -4.21 -1.71
N VAL A 26 -13.02 -3.70 -1.05
CA VAL A 26 -11.72 -3.45 -1.70
C VAL A 26 -11.01 -4.77 -2.01
N SER A 27 -11.11 -5.76 -1.12
CA SER A 27 -10.55 -7.11 -1.35
C SER A 27 -11.20 -7.81 -2.54
N LYS A 28 -12.51 -7.67 -2.70
CA LYS A 28 -13.22 -8.19 -3.88
C LYS A 28 -12.68 -7.60 -5.17
N GLU A 29 -12.50 -6.28 -5.20
CA GLU A 29 -11.92 -5.59 -6.35
C GLU A 29 -10.47 -6.04 -6.61
N ALA A 30 -9.69 -6.27 -5.57
CA ALA A 30 -8.32 -6.79 -5.70
C ALA A 30 -8.29 -8.19 -6.34
N LYS A 31 -9.20 -9.08 -5.94
CA LYS A 31 -9.32 -10.43 -6.51
C LYS A 31 -9.70 -10.40 -7.99
N GLU A 32 -10.51 -9.46 -8.39
CA GLU A 32 -10.97 -9.28 -9.77
C GLU A 32 -9.96 -8.49 -10.64
N SER A 33 -8.98 -7.86 -10.02
CA SER A 33 -7.96 -7.09 -10.73
C SER A 33 -6.91 -8.02 -11.36
N PRO A 34 -6.47 -7.75 -12.60
CA PRO A 34 -5.35 -8.49 -13.20
C PRO A 34 -4.06 -8.38 -12.40
N ARG A 35 -3.91 -7.33 -11.60
CA ARG A 35 -2.74 -7.09 -10.75
C ARG A 35 -2.86 -7.72 -9.36
N LEU A 36 -4.02 -8.31 -9.03
CA LEU A 36 -4.31 -8.90 -7.72
C LEU A 36 -4.09 -7.92 -6.56
N ARG A 37 -4.42 -6.66 -6.80
CA ARG A 37 -4.39 -5.60 -5.79
C ARG A 37 -5.30 -4.44 -6.17
N MET A 38 -5.74 -3.69 -5.17
CA MET A 38 -6.59 -2.52 -5.36
C MET A 38 -6.38 -1.52 -4.25
N ASN A 39 -6.34 -0.23 -4.61
CA ASN A 39 -6.28 0.86 -3.66
C ASN A 39 -7.66 1.47 -3.45
N TYR A 40 -7.88 1.96 -2.23
CA TYR A 40 -9.00 2.83 -1.91
C TYR A 40 -8.45 4.10 -1.24
N ASN A 41 -8.55 5.24 -1.94
CA ASN A 41 -7.91 6.48 -1.50
C ASN A 41 -8.85 7.32 -0.63
N PHE A 42 -8.36 7.77 0.54
CA PHE A 42 -9.05 8.77 1.36
C PHE A 42 -8.68 10.19 0.94
N HIS A 43 -7.48 10.39 0.43
CA HIS A 43 -7.09 11.66 -0.19
C HIS A 43 -7.88 11.87 -1.49
N GLN A 44 -8.19 13.14 -1.79
CA GLN A 44 -9.10 13.47 -2.90
C GLN A 44 -8.37 13.77 -4.20
N SER A 45 -7.11 14.12 -4.11
CA SER A 45 -6.28 14.49 -5.26
C SER A 45 -4.87 13.96 -5.10
N LEU A 46 -4.19 13.69 -6.21
CA LEU A 46 -2.77 13.36 -6.23
C LEU A 46 -1.89 14.55 -5.77
N ASP A 47 -2.45 15.76 -5.76
CA ASP A 47 -1.78 16.96 -5.27
C ASP A 47 -1.88 17.12 -3.74
N ASP A 48 -2.68 16.30 -3.07
CA ASP A 48 -2.82 16.35 -1.62
C ASP A 48 -1.46 16.11 -0.94
N LYS A 49 -1.21 16.86 0.12
CA LYS A 49 0.06 16.77 0.85
C LYS A 49 0.23 15.49 1.64
N CYS A 50 -0.85 14.83 1.97
CA CYS A 50 -0.85 13.57 2.70
C CYS A 50 -1.70 12.55 1.97
N HIS A 51 -1.07 11.51 1.44
CA HIS A 51 -1.76 10.40 0.82
C HIS A 51 -2.11 9.35 1.87
N ARG A 52 -3.37 8.97 1.92
CA ARG A 52 -3.94 8.03 2.89
C ARG A 52 -4.85 7.09 2.13
N PHE A 53 -4.55 5.81 2.19
CA PHE A 53 -5.31 4.83 1.40
C PHE A 53 -5.25 3.43 1.99
N LEU A 54 -6.25 2.64 1.64
CA LEU A 54 -6.20 1.20 1.83
C LEU A 54 -5.55 0.56 0.61
N ASN A 55 -4.80 -0.49 0.86
CA ASN A 55 -4.22 -1.32 -0.18
C ASN A 55 -4.62 -2.77 0.10
N ALA A 56 -5.53 -3.28 -0.71
CA ALA A 56 -5.93 -4.67 -0.66
C ALA A 56 -5.05 -5.47 -1.60
N VAL A 57 -4.47 -6.56 -1.11
CA VAL A 57 -3.52 -7.39 -1.84
C VAL A 57 -3.92 -8.86 -1.75
N GLU A 58 -3.66 -9.60 -2.83
CA GLU A 58 -3.92 -11.01 -2.91
C GLU A 58 -2.63 -11.79 -3.17
N PRO A 59 -2.57 -13.07 -2.76
CA PRO A 59 -1.42 -13.93 -3.10
C PRO A 59 -1.19 -13.96 -4.61
N GLY A 60 0.06 -13.79 -5.02
CA GLY A 60 0.45 -13.72 -6.42
C GLY A 60 0.59 -12.30 -6.97
N THR A 61 0.13 -11.28 -6.24
CA THR A 61 0.42 -9.89 -6.64
C THR A 61 1.93 -9.64 -6.63
N LYS A 62 2.41 -8.97 -7.67
CA LYS A 62 3.82 -8.62 -7.80
C LYS A 62 4.03 -7.19 -7.38
N VAL A 63 4.81 -7.00 -6.33
CA VAL A 63 5.30 -5.69 -5.93
C VAL A 63 6.80 -5.68 -6.17
N GLU A 64 7.22 -4.89 -7.14
CA GLU A 64 8.65 -4.75 -7.47
C GLU A 64 9.43 -4.15 -6.30
N ILE A 65 10.70 -4.50 -6.21
CA ILE A 65 11.61 -3.85 -5.24
C ILE A 65 11.77 -2.40 -5.68
N HIS A 66 11.36 -1.49 -4.82
CA HIS A 66 11.35 -0.06 -5.13
C HIS A 66 11.71 0.76 -3.90
N ARG A 67 11.98 2.04 -4.11
CA ARG A 67 12.16 3.02 -3.04
C ARG A 67 11.59 4.36 -3.43
N HIS A 68 11.22 5.12 -2.42
CA HIS A 68 10.79 6.50 -2.57
C HIS A 68 11.95 7.40 -2.13
N PRO A 69 12.62 8.12 -3.06
CA PRO A 69 13.86 8.83 -2.72
C PRO A 69 13.71 9.91 -1.65
N THR A 70 12.53 10.54 -1.57
CA THR A 70 12.29 11.71 -0.73
C THR A 70 11.14 11.55 0.26
N LYS A 71 10.50 10.38 0.30
CA LYS A 71 9.28 10.18 1.09
C LYS A 71 9.41 8.98 2.00
N ASP A 72 9.05 9.20 3.27
CA ASP A 72 8.80 8.11 4.19
C ASP A 72 7.42 7.53 3.91
N GLU A 73 7.21 6.26 4.23
CA GLU A 73 5.89 5.67 4.21
C GLU A 73 5.68 4.77 5.43
N SER A 74 4.48 4.84 5.97
CA SER A 74 4.08 3.97 7.07
C SER A 74 2.86 3.19 6.64
N PHE A 75 2.79 1.92 6.99
CA PHE A 75 1.55 1.18 6.85
C PHE A 75 1.30 0.20 7.99
N VAL A 76 0.02 -0.01 8.25
CA VAL A 76 -0.49 -0.90 9.29
C VAL A 76 -1.41 -1.92 8.65
N LEU A 77 -1.14 -3.19 8.89
CA LEU A 77 -1.99 -4.27 8.41
C LEU A 77 -3.25 -4.34 9.25
N LEU A 78 -4.40 -4.19 8.62
CA LEU A 78 -5.70 -4.24 9.29
C LEU A 78 -6.22 -5.67 9.43
N ARG A 79 -5.92 -6.52 8.45
CA ARG A 79 -6.21 -7.96 8.51
C ARG A 79 -5.32 -8.72 7.53
N GLY A 80 -5.16 -10.01 7.78
CA GLY A 80 -4.42 -10.91 6.90
C GLY A 80 -2.99 -11.13 7.33
N ARG A 81 -2.13 -11.39 6.35
CA ARG A 81 -0.73 -11.71 6.57
C ARG A 81 0.09 -11.27 5.37
N VAL A 82 1.10 -10.46 5.60
CA VAL A 82 2.01 -10.00 4.54
C VAL A 82 3.45 -10.06 5.04
N ARG A 83 4.38 -10.29 4.11
CA ARG A 83 5.81 -10.17 4.38
C ARG A 83 6.30 -8.86 3.82
N VAL A 84 7.05 -8.11 4.61
CA VAL A 84 7.73 -6.88 4.19
C VAL A 84 9.22 -7.14 4.20
N ASN A 85 9.88 -6.87 3.08
CA ASN A 85 11.32 -7.05 2.95
C ASN A 85 11.98 -5.71 2.65
N THR A 86 13.17 -5.51 3.20
CA THR A 86 14.08 -4.43 2.80
C THR A 86 15.34 -5.01 2.18
N TYR A 87 15.99 -4.23 1.31
CA TYR A 87 17.06 -4.73 0.47
C TYR A 87 18.24 -3.78 0.39
N ASN A 88 19.43 -4.35 0.16
CA ASN A 88 20.60 -3.62 -0.27
C ASN A 88 20.48 -3.19 -1.74
N ASP A 89 21.40 -2.32 -2.19
CA ASP A 89 21.44 -1.86 -3.59
C ASP A 89 21.65 -2.99 -4.61
N ASP A 90 22.23 -4.11 -4.18
CA ASP A 90 22.41 -5.29 -5.04
C ASP A 90 21.22 -6.25 -5.04
N GLY A 91 20.14 -5.92 -4.34
CA GLY A 91 18.93 -6.75 -4.25
C GLY A 91 18.97 -7.84 -3.20
N THR A 92 20.03 -7.93 -2.39
CA THR A 92 20.06 -8.87 -1.26
C THR A 92 19.22 -8.36 -0.10
N VAL A 93 18.53 -9.27 0.59
CA VAL A 93 17.65 -8.93 1.71
C VAL A 93 18.43 -8.47 2.92
N ILE A 94 18.03 -7.34 3.50
CA ILE A 94 18.54 -6.86 4.80
C ILE A 94 17.65 -7.36 5.93
N GLU A 95 16.34 -7.07 5.83
CA GLU A 95 15.36 -7.42 6.84
C GLU A 95 14.12 -8.02 6.19
N SER A 96 13.48 -8.93 6.91
CA SER A 96 12.22 -9.53 6.51
C SER A 96 11.34 -9.67 7.73
N VAL A 97 10.12 -9.14 7.69
CA VAL A 97 9.16 -9.25 8.76
C VAL A 97 7.81 -9.70 8.22
N ILE A 98 7.15 -10.61 8.93
CA ILE A 98 5.77 -11.01 8.62
C ILE A 98 4.84 -10.23 9.53
N LEU A 99 4.00 -9.40 8.93
CA LEU A 99 2.94 -8.70 9.64
C LEU A 99 1.71 -9.59 9.73
N CYS A 100 1.19 -9.71 10.92
CA CYS A 100 -0.04 -10.42 11.23
C CYS A 100 -0.64 -9.84 12.52
N PRO A 101 -1.76 -9.11 12.43
CA PRO A 101 -2.36 -8.49 13.61
C PRO A 101 -2.70 -9.50 14.73
N GLU A 102 -3.11 -10.71 14.36
CA GLU A 102 -3.41 -11.78 15.33
C GLU A 102 -2.19 -12.23 16.11
N GLU A 103 -0.99 -12.03 15.58
CA GLU A 103 0.28 -12.36 16.23
C GLU A 103 0.95 -11.15 16.89
N GLY A 104 0.28 -10.00 16.87
CA GLY A 104 0.78 -8.77 17.50
C GLY A 104 1.80 -8.00 16.69
N LEU A 105 1.96 -8.29 15.39
CA LEU A 105 2.82 -7.58 14.46
C LEU A 105 1.95 -6.79 13.49
N TYR A 106 1.88 -5.49 13.67
CA TYR A 106 0.86 -4.66 13.04
C TYR A 106 1.32 -3.92 11.79
N GLY A 107 2.51 -3.38 11.80
CA GLY A 107 2.91 -2.49 10.72
C GLY A 107 4.39 -2.17 10.71
N VAL A 108 4.77 -1.33 9.75
CA VAL A 108 6.12 -0.85 9.56
C VAL A 108 6.14 0.64 9.23
N ASP A 109 7.24 1.29 9.57
CA ASP A 109 7.59 2.59 9.04
C ASP A 109 8.85 2.41 8.19
N ILE A 110 8.74 2.74 6.90
CA ILE A 110 9.82 2.59 5.94
C ILE A 110 10.39 3.97 5.64
N PRO A 111 11.63 4.25 6.07
CA PRO A 111 12.25 5.53 5.78
C PRO A 111 12.44 5.75 4.28
N LYS A 112 12.50 7.02 3.90
CA LYS A 112 12.84 7.39 2.52
C LYS A 112 14.13 6.71 2.06
N ASN A 113 14.18 6.41 0.78
CA ASN A 113 15.33 5.84 0.10
C ASN A 113 15.68 4.39 0.48
N VAL A 114 14.82 3.70 1.22
CA VAL A 114 15.00 2.28 1.57
C VAL A 114 14.31 1.40 0.52
N TRP A 115 15.09 0.51 -0.11
CA TRP A 115 14.56 -0.49 -1.03
C TRP A 115 13.67 -1.48 -0.29
N HIS A 116 12.45 -1.68 -0.77
CA HIS A 116 11.48 -2.57 -0.12
C HIS A 116 10.46 -3.14 -1.10
N ASN A 117 9.79 -4.17 -0.67
CA ASN A 117 8.58 -4.69 -1.29
C ASN A 117 7.66 -5.34 -0.26
N VAL A 118 6.49 -5.72 -0.70
CA VAL A 118 5.49 -6.45 0.10
C VAL A 118 5.07 -7.70 -0.65
N GLU A 119 4.97 -8.80 0.07
CA GLU A 119 4.48 -10.08 -0.44
C GLU A 119 3.23 -10.47 0.33
N CYS A 120 2.13 -10.73 -0.36
CA CYS A 120 0.89 -11.17 0.26
C CYS A 120 0.94 -12.67 0.55
N LEU A 121 0.73 -13.05 1.82
CA LEU A 121 0.75 -14.44 2.27
C LEU A 121 -0.64 -15.02 2.53
N GLU A 122 -1.66 -14.17 2.66
CA GLU A 122 -3.02 -14.59 2.96
C GLU A 122 -4.02 -13.78 2.14
N SER A 123 -4.97 -14.47 1.51
CA SER A 123 -6.06 -13.84 0.75
C SER A 123 -6.87 -12.91 1.66
N GLY A 124 -7.30 -11.78 1.12
CA GLY A 124 -8.07 -10.78 1.83
C GLY A 124 -7.24 -9.86 2.73
N SER A 125 -5.92 -9.85 2.58
CA SER A 125 -5.05 -8.92 3.31
C SER A 125 -5.29 -7.49 2.89
N VAL A 126 -5.42 -6.60 3.87
CA VAL A 126 -5.62 -5.16 3.63
C VAL A 126 -4.78 -4.37 4.61
N PHE A 127 -3.99 -3.43 4.12
CA PHE A 127 -3.26 -2.50 4.95
C PHE A 127 -3.64 -1.04 4.65
N PHE A 128 -3.53 -0.22 5.69
CA PHE A 128 -3.67 1.23 5.60
C PHE A 128 -2.30 1.84 5.45
N GLU A 129 -2.11 2.62 4.40
CA GLU A 129 -0.84 3.27 4.09
C GLU A 129 -0.99 4.79 4.16
N CYS A 130 0.03 5.43 4.70
CA CYS A 130 0.17 6.88 4.73
C CYS A 130 1.52 7.26 4.14
N LYS A 131 1.50 8.17 3.18
CA LYS A 131 2.70 8.62 2.47
C LYS A 131 2.59 10.10 2.15
N GLU A 132 3.70 10.82 2.23
CA GLU A 132 3.75 12.21 1.85
C GLU A 132 3.42 12.39 0.36
N GLY A 133 2.52 13.35 0.06
CA GLY A 133 2.30 13.87 -1.28
C GLY A 133 3.14 15.13 -1.53
N PRO A 134 2.93 15.78 -2.65
CA PRO A 134 2.11 15.40 -3.80
C PRO A 134 2.77 14.33 -4.66
N PHE A 135 1.99 13.78 -5.59
CA PHE A 135 2.48 12.87 -6.62
C PHE A 135 3.48 13.59 -7.54
N VAL A 136 4.57 12.93 -7.90
CA VAL A 136 5.61 13.49 -8.78
C VAL A 136 5.73 12.61 -10.03
N PRO A 137 5.10 13.01 -11.17
CA PRO A 137 4.93 12.11 -12.32
C PRO A 137 6.19 11.83 -13.14
N HIS A 138 7.19 12.69 -13.12
CA HIS A 138 8.35 12.59 -14.02
C HIS A 138 9.35 11.47 -13.63
N GLU A 139 9.19 10.86 -12.51
CA GLU A 139 10.01 9.74 -12.03
C GLU A 139 9.12 8.56 -11.64
N GLU A 140 8.10 8.26 -12.43
CA GLU A 140 7.15 7.20 -12.11
C GLU A 140 6.67 7.31 -10.64
N ASP A 141 6.04 8.41 -10.26
CA ASP A 141 5.60 8.73 -8.91
C ASP A 141 6.72 9.13 -7.94
N GLY A 142 7.88 9.51 -8.44
CA GLY A 142 9.07 9.70 -7.61
C GLY A 142 9.62 8.36 -7.08
N VAL A 143 9.21 7.25 -7.68
CA VAL A 143 9.59 5.90 -7.29
C VAL A 143 10.73 5.41 -8.19
N LEU A 144 11.78 4.90 -7.57
CA LEU A 144 12.84 4.18 -8.26
C LEU A 144 12.59 2.68 -8.10
N ARG A 145 12.91 1.91 -9.15
CA ARG A 145 12.81 0.47 -9.13
C ARG A 145 14.18 -0.15 -9.31
N LEU A 146 14.45 -1.16 -8.50
CA LEU A 146 15.67 -1.93 -8.61
C LEU A 146 15.56 -2.84 -9.82
N GLN A 147 16.48 -2.70 -10.77
CA GLN A 147 16.56 -3.61 -11.92
C GLN A 147 17.08 -4.97 -11.46
N GLN A 148 16.32 -5.98 -11.78
CA GLN A 148 16.68 -7.37 -11.50
C GLN A 148 17.41 -7.97 -12.72
#